data_468e612bd58fd67db53c52e108f9553e
#
_entry.id   468e612bd58fd67db53c52e108f9553e
#
_cell.length_a   1.000
_cell.length_b   1.000
_cell.length_c   1.000
_cell.angle_alpha   90.00
_cell.angle_beta   90.00
_cell.angle_gamma   90.00
#
_symmetry.space_group_name_H-M   'P 1'
#
loop_
_entity.id
_entity.type
_entity.pdbx_description
1 polymer ?
#
loop_
_entity_poly.entity_id
_entity_poly.type
_entity_poly.pdbx_seq_one_letter_code
_entity_poly.pdbx_strand_id
1 'polypeptide(L)'
;MSKELELYKAFIDGLVERKDSVTARWVKGDGFPQTDDNKAKNDLFAALTPAQREVLAEILQDEHIAGIHTTLAYINKMMDLDGLELHQDGESYPNDYFESLHYDFISRCDGDEWPE
;
A
#
# COMPACT_ATOMS: atom_id res chain seq x y z
N MET A 1 9.28 5.92 24.98
CA MET A 1 8.84 6.27 23.64
C MET A 1 7.53 7.03 23.72
N SER A 2 7.34 8.05 22.89
CA SER A 2 6.13 8.88 22.95
C SER A 2 4.91 8.14 22.39
N LYS A 3 3.72 8.53 22.87
CA LYS A 3 2.46 7.99 22.38
C LYS A 3 2.27 8.30 20.89
N GLU A 4 2.63 9.52 20.46
CA GLU A 4 2.51 9.93 19.05
C GLU A 4 3.36 9.06 18.15
N LEU A 5 4.58 8.71 18.55
CA LEU A 5 5.46 7.85 17.77
C LEU A 5 4.92 6.42 17.67
N GLU A 6 4.38 5.90 18.77
CA GLU A 6 3.75 4.57 18.79
C GLU A 6 2.55 4.53 17.84
N LEU A 7 1.71 5.57 17.87
CA LEU A 7 0.56 5.66 16.98
C LEU A 7 0.99 5.78 15.52
N TYR A 8 2.03 6.57 15.24
CA TYR A 8 2.58 6.71 13.89
C TYR A 8 3.07 5.36 13.34
N LYS A 9 3.86 4.64 14.13
CA LYS A 9 4.35 3.32 13.73
C LYS A 9 3.21 2.36 13.44
N ALA A 10 2.21 2.34 14.30
CA ALA A 10 1.04 1.47 14.11
C ALA A 10 0.25 1.86 12.85
N PHE A 11 0.15 3.16 12.56
CA PHE A 11 -0.52 3.64 11.35
C PHE A 11 0.19 3.15 10.09
N ILE A 12 1.51 3.33 10.01
CA ILE A 12 2.30 2.87 8.87
C ILE A 12 2.24 1.35 8.75
N ASP A 13 2.44 0.62 9.85
CA ASP A 13 2.40 -0.85 9.83
C ASP A 13 1.02 -1.39 9.45
N GLY A 14 -0.05 -0.66 9.79
CA GLY A 14 -1.40 -0.99 9.33
C GLY A 14 -1.55 -0.90 7.82
N LEU A 15 -0.87 0.06 7.19
CA LEU A 15 -0.82 0.16 5.73
C LEU A 15 0.02 -0.98 5.13
N VAL A 16 1.13 -1.34 5.78
CA VAL A 16 1.98 -2.45 5.35
C VAL A 16 1.19 -3.77 5.34
N GLU A 17 0.31 -3.97 6.32
CA GLU A 17 -0.55 -5.15 6.37
C GLU A 17 -1.50 -5.23 5.17
N ARG A 18 -1.75 -4.12 4.48
CA ARG A 18 -2.63 -4.02 3.32
C ARG A 18 -1.89 -3.97 2.00
N LYS A 19 -0.61 -4.29 2.00
CA LYS A 19 0.23 -4.24 0.80
C LYS A 19 -0.13 -5.30 -0.24
N ASP A 20 -0.76 -6.39 0.16
CA ASP A 20 -1.09 -7.48 -0.74
C ASP A 20 -2.30 -7.13 -1.59
N SER A 21 -2.15 -7.22 -2.89
CA SER A 21 -3.21 -6.92 -3.85
C SER A 21 -4.17 -8.10 -3.97
N VAL A 22 -5.45 -7.87 -3.67
CA VAL A 22 -6.51 -8.84 -3.91
C VAL A 22 -6.61 -9.16 -5.40
N THR A 23 -6.49 -8.15 -6.26
CA THR A 23 -6.55 -8.32 -7.70
C THR A 23 -5.42 -9.22 -8.21
N ALA A 24 -4.20 -9.05 -7.68
CA ALA A 24 -3.07 -9.92 -8.02
C ALA A 24 -3.35 -11.38 -7.65
N ARG A 25 -3.96 -11.62 -6.48
CA ARG A 25 -4.36 -12.97 -6.08
C ARG A 25 -5.39 -13.57 -7.02
N TRP A 26 -6.38 -12.78 -7.43
CA TRP A 26 -7.41 -13.24 -8.35
C TRP A 26 -6.83 -13.63 -9.70
N VAL A 27 -5.87 -12.85 -10.22
CA VAL A 27 -5.21 -13.15 -11.49
C VAL A 27 -4.46 -14.47 -11.43
N LYS A 28 -3.83 -14.79 -10.31
CA LYS A 28 -3.13 -16.06 -10.11
C LYS A 28 -4.07 -17.24 -9.87
N GLY A 29 -5.25 -16.98 -9.33
CA GLY A 29 -6.21 -18.00 -8.94
C GLY A 29 -7.37 -18.11 -9.92
N ASP A 30 -8.58 -18.04 -9.39
CA ASP A 30 -9.82 -18.29 -10.15
C ASP A 30 -10.36 -17.06 -10.88
N GLY A 31 -9.68 -15.94 -10.80
CA GLY A 31 -10.11 -14.68 -11.41
C GLY A 31 -10.98 -13.84 -10.49
N PHE A 32 -11.63 -12.84 -11.09
CA PHE A 32 -12.60 -11.99 -10.40
C PHE A 32 -13.89 -12.77 -10.12
N PRO A 33 -14.73 -12.28 -9.20
CA PRO A 33 -16.05 -12.87 -9.01
C PRO A 33 -16.80 -13.02 -10.33
N GLN A 34 -17.53 -14.14 -10.49
CA GLN A 34 -18.17 -14.49 -11.77
C GLN A 34 -19.45 -13.69 -11.95
N THR A 35 -19.32 -12.45 -12.37
CA THR A 35 -20.41 -11.53 -12.68
C THR A 35 -20.27 -11.04 -14.12
N ASP A 36 -21.36 -10.51 -14.69
CA ASP A 36 -21.33 -10.00 -16.07
C ASP A 36 -20.30 -8.87 -16.23
N ASP A 37 -20.14 -8.02 -15.21
CA ASP A 37 -19.20 -6.92 -15.21
C ASP A 37 -17.75 -7.39 -15.32
N ASN A 38 -17.46 -8.59 -14.85
CA ASN A 38 -16.11 -9.15 -14.80
C ASN A 38 -15.82 -10.12 -15.93
N LYS A 39 -16.78 -10.35 -16.83
CA LYS A 39 -16.63 -11.36 -17.89
C LYS A 39 -15.41 -11.12 -18.77
N ALA A 40 -15.25 -9.88 -19.25
CA ALA A 40 -14.12 -9.54 -20.12
C ALA A 40 -12.77 -9.73 -19.43
N LYS A 41 -12.69 -9.39 -18.16
CA LYS A 41 -11.48 -9.58 -17.35
C LYS A 41 -11.16 -11.06 -17.18
N ASN A 42 -12.16 -11.85 -16.82
CA ASN A 42 -11.98 -13.28 -16.63
C ASN A 42 -11.66 -14.01 -17.93
N ASP A 43 -12.26 -13.59 -19.04
CA ASP A 43 -11.93 -14.12 -20.37
C ASP A 43 -10.46 -13.84 -20.73
N LEU A 44 -9.96 -12.63 -20.42
CA LEU A 44 -8.55 -12.30 -20.63
C LEU A 44 -7.65 -13.23 -19.81
N PHE A 45 -7.93 -13.39 -18.54
CA PHE A 45 -7.10 -14.23 -17.66
C PHE A 45 -7.09 -15.68 -18.13
N ALA A 46 -8.22 -16.19 -18.58
CA ALA A 46 -8.33 -17.56 -19.11
C ALA A 46 -7.50 -17.75 -20.38
N ALA A 47 -7.28 -16.69 -21.16
CA ALA A 47 -6.48 -16.73 -22.39
C ALA A 47 -4.97 -16.63 -22.13
N LEU A 48 -4.54 -16.26 -20.93
CA LEU A 48 -3.12 -16.15 -20.56
C LEU A 48 -2.57 -17.47 -20.09
N THR A 49 -1.28 -17.70 -20.38
CA THR A 49 -0.56 -18.86 -19.81
C THR A 49 -0.35 -18.63 -18.30
N PRO A 50 -0.09 -19.70 -17.53
CA PRO A 50 0.28 -19.52 -16.11
C PRO A 50 1.47 -18.58 -15.91
N ALA A 51 2.50 -18.66 -16.77
CA ALA A 51 3.65 -17.76 -16.67
C ALA A 51 3.26 -16.30 -16.91
N GLN A 52 2.38 -16.04 -17.87
CA GLN A 52 1.90 -14.69 -18.14
C GLN A 52 1.05 -14.15 -16.99
N ARG A 53 0.23 -14.99 -16.37
CA ARG A 53 -0.57 -14.62 -15.21
C ARG A 53 0.32 -14.25 -14.02
N GLU A 54 1.43 -14.95 -13.81
CA GLU A 54 2.41 -14.61 -12.77
C GLU A 54 2.99 -13.21 -12.99
N VAL A 55 3.39 -12.88 -14.22
CA VAL A 55 3.93 -11.55 -14.54
C VAL A 55 2.89 -10.47 -14.35
N LEU A 56 1.66 -10.72 -14.81
CA LEU A 56 0.57 -9.75 -14.64
C LEU A 56 0.27 -9.52 -13.16
N ALA A 57 0.22 -10.58 -12.36
CA ALA A 57 0.02 -10.47 -10.92
C ALA A 57 1.12 -9.65 -10.25
N GLU A 58 2.36 -9.82 -10.67
CA GLU A 58 3.50 -9.04 -10.16
C GLU A 58 3.34 -7.55 -10.48
N ILE A 59 2.93 -7.23 -11.71
CA ILE A 59 2.68 -5.84 -12.12
C ILE A 59 1.57 -5.24 -11.25
N LEU A 60 0.48 -5.98 -11.02
CA LEU A 60 -0.64 -5.50 -10.22
C LEU A 60 -0.25 -5.32 -8.75
N GLN A 61 0.56 -6.22 -8.23
CA GLN A 61 1.07 -6.12 -6.86
C GLN A 61 1.94 -4.88 -6.70
N ASP A 62 2.86 -4.63 -7.63
CA ASP A 62 3.73 -3.46 -7.61
C ASP A 62 2.93 -2.17 -7.73
N GLU A 63 1.92 -2.15 -8.59
CA GLU A 63 1.07 -0.97 -8.79
C GLU A 63 0.22 -0.68 -7.56
N HIS A 64 -0.22 -1.72 -6.85
CA HIS A 64 -0.97 -1.55 -5.61
C HIS A 64 -0.12 -0.84 -4.55
N ILE A 65 1.12 -1.28 -4.38
CA ILE A 65 2.07 -0.66 -3.44
C ILE A 65 2.42 0.76 -3.90
N ALA A 66 2.65 0.95 -5.21
CA ALA A 66 2.95 2.26 -5.78
C ALA A 66 1.80 3.25 -5.54
N GLY A 67 0.56 2.81 -5.60
CA GLY A 67 -0.60 3.66 -5.33
C GLY A 67 -0.63 4.17 -3.89
N ILE A 68 -0.34 3.30 -2.94
CA ILE A 68 -0.25 3.68 -1.52
C ILE A 68 0.91 4.67 -1.33
N HIS A 69 2.07 4.37 -1.91
CA HIS A 69 3.26 5.23 -1.86
C HIS A 69 2.96 6.62 -2.40
N THR A 70 2.35 6.71 -3.59
CA THR A 70 2.03 7.99 -4.23
C THR A 70 1.05 8.81 -3.37
N THR A 71 0.06 8.15 -2.78
CA THR A 71 -0.90 8.79 -1.89
C THR A 71 -0.22 9.34 -0.64
N LEU A 72 0.64 8.55 -0.02
CA LEU A 72 1.38 8.98 1.17
C LEU A 72 2.35 10.12 0.85
N ALA A 73 2.98 10.09 -0.32
CA ALA A 73 3.87 11.17 -0.76
C ALA A 73 3.11 12.50 -0.86
N TYR A 74 1.89 12.47 -1.39
CA TYR A 74 1.06 13.66 -1.47
C TYR A 74 0.65 14.16 -0.08
N ILE A 75 0.21 13.27 0.79
CA ILE A 75 -0.15 13.61 2.16
C ILE A 75 1.04 14.23 2.89
N ASN A 76 2.22 13.63 2.74
CA ASN A 76 3.45 14.14 3.36
C ASN A 76 3.78 15.55 2.87
N LYS A 77 3.65 15.79 1.56
CA LYS A 77 3.84 17.12 0.98
C LYS A 77 2.89 18.14 1.57
N MET A 78 1.61 17.77 1.72
CA MET A 78 0.60 18.64 2.33
C MET A 78 0.92 18.94 3.78
N MET A 79 1.46 17.98 4.51
CA MET A 79 1.89 18.20 5.89
C MET A 79 3.08 19.14 5.98
N ASP A 80 4.05 19.01 5.06
CA ASP A 80 5.25 19.85 5.06
C ASP A 80 5.00 21.28 4.61
N LEU A 81 4.12 21.47 3.62
CA LEU A 81 4.01 22.73 2.92
C LEU A 81 2.70 23.47 3.12
N ASP A 82 1.62 22.75 3.44
CA ASP A 82 0.28 23.31 3.41
C ASP A 82 -0.48 23.14 4.73
N GLY A 83 0.22 22.80 5.79
CA GLY A 83 -0.36 22.77 7.15
C GLY A 83 -1.31 21.64 7.43
N LEU A 84 -1.33 20.59 6.60
CA LEU A 84 -2.14 19.41 6.89
C LEU A 84 -1.57 18.69 8.12
N GLU A 85 -2.44 18.29 9.02
CA GLU A 85 -2.06 17.50 10.20
C GLU A 85 -2.92 16.26 10.29
N LEU A 86 -2.32 15.15 10.70
CA LEU A 86 -3.03 13.91 10.99
C LEU A 86 -3.07 13.69 12.49
N HIS A 87 -4.26 13.56 13.01
CA HIS A 87 -4.47 13.37 14.46
C HIS A 87 -5.15 12.04 14.74
N GLN A 88 -4.73 11.41 15.80
CA GLN A 88 -5.38 10.22 16.32
C GLN A 88 -5.30 10.21 17.83
N ASP A 89 -6.40 9.98 18.50
CA ASP A 89 -6.47 9.82 19.94
C ASP A 89 -5.80 10.99 20.69
N GLY A 90 -6.03 12.21 20.19
CA GLY A 90 -5.51 13.44 20.79
C GLY A 90 -4.06 13.77 20.44
N GLU A 91 -3.39 12.94 19.66
CA GLU A 91 -2.00 13.15 19.27
C GLU A 91 -1.88 13.48 17.79
N SER A 92 -0.89 14.31 17.44
CA SER A 92 -0.53 14.57 16.04
C SER A 92 0.55 13.61 15.60
N TYR A 93 0.40 13.06 14.40
CA TYR A 93 1.47 12.22 13.83
C TYR A 93 2.64 13.08 13.38
N PRO A 94 3.87 12.72 13.76
CA PRO A 94 5.05 13.33 13.16
C PRO A 94 5.19 12.89 11.70
N ASN A 95 5.59 13.81 10.84
CA ASN A 95 5.86 13.47 9.44
C ASN A 95 7.36 13.43 9.12
N ASP A 96 8.19 13.69 10.10
CA ASP A 96 9.64 13.84 9.93
C ASP A 96 10.45 13.07 11.00
N TYR A 97 9.82 12.11 11.69
CA TYR A 97 10.51 11.33 12.73
C TYR A 97 11.61 10.46 12.16
N PHE A 98 11.37 9.91 10.99
CA PHE A 98 12.35 9.10 10.26
C PHE A 98 12.66 9.82 8.95
N GLU A 99 12.10 9.35 7.84
CA GLU A 99 12.32 10.01 6.55
C GLU A 99 11.07 10.74 6.07
N SER A 100 9.99 9.99 5.84
CA SER A 100 8.71 10.52 5.37
C SER A 100 7.67 9.42 5.45
N LEU A 101 6.38 9.78 5.30
CA LEU A 101 5.29 8.79 5.32
C LEU A 101 5.50 7.72 4.26
N HIS A 102 5.79 8.14 3.03
CA HIS A 102 5.92 7.22 1.90
C HIS A 102 7.22 6.42 1.94
N TYR A 103 8.31 7.02 2.37
CA TYR A 103 9.58 6.30 2.53
C TYR A 103 9.46 5.24 3.63
N ASP A 104 8.91 5.61 4.78
CA ASP A 104 8.77 4.70 5.91
C ASP A 104 7.85 3.53 5.56
N PHE A 105 6.78 3.79 4.80
CA PHE A 105 5.90 2.75 4.31
C PHE A 105 6.67 1.73 3.44
N ILE A 106 7.42 2.21 2.43
CA ILE A 106 8.18 1.33 1.53
C ILE A 106 9.26 0.55 2.30
N SER A 107 9.97 1.21 3.19
CA SER A 107 11.01 0.58 4.00
C SER A 107 10.42 -0.59 4.81
N ARG A 108 9.27 -0.36 5.43
CA ARG A 108 8.59 -1.41 6.19
C ARG A 108 8.04 -2.52 5.30
N CYS A 109 7.58 -2.19 4.09
CA CYS A 109 7.18 -3.21 3.11
C CYS A 109 8.34 -4.11 2.73
N ASP A 110 9.56 -3.57 2.68
CA ASP A 110 10.78 -4.30 2.35
C ASP A 110 11.30 -5.13 3.53
N GLY A 111 10.67 -5.01 4.70
CA GLY A 111 11.04 -5.78 5.88
C GLY A 111 12.05 -5.09 6.80
N ASP A 112 12.37 -3.82 6.54
CA ASP A 112 13.29 -3.06 7.39
C ASP A 112 12.65 -2.83 8.77
N GLU A 113 13.46 -2.91 9.81
CA GLU A 113 13.01 -2.59 11.15
C GLU A 113 12.91 -1.09 11.36
N TRP A 114 12.05 -0.67 12.30
CA TRP A 114 12.00 0.73 12.69
C TRP A 114 13.35 1.17 13.27
N PRO A 115 13.85 2.36 12.90
CA PRO A 115 15.07 2.90 13.53
C PRO A 115 14.89 3.07 15.04
N GLU A 116 15.97 2.88 15.76
CA GLU A 116 15.97 3.08 17.21
C GLU A 116 16.12 4.55 17.61
#